data_71169e9ed4bdf20b326d6477a683ad01
#
_entry.id   71169e9ed4bdf20b326d6477a683ad01
#
_cell.length_a   1.000
_cell.length_b   1.000
_cell.length_c   1.000
_cell.angle_alpha   90.00
_cell.angle_beta   90.00
_cell.angle_gamma   90.00
#
_symmetry.space_group_name_H-M   'P 1'
#
loop_
_entity.id
_entity.type
_entity.pdbx_description
1 polymer ?
#
loop_
_entity_poly.entity_id
_entity_poly.type
_entity_poly.pdbx_seq_one_letter_code
_entity_poly.pdbx_strand_id
1 'polypeptide(L)'
;YLWLATLCSNGFGGILADDMGLGKTLQVIVFLYAHYIVQGENNRNTLIVCPASLVYNWAQECQHFAPELPICTVAGTAAERRELLDSLPDHPGQILITSYDLLRRDIEQYQNLTFDYQIIDEAQFIKNATTKAAQAVKQINSRFRLALTGTPVENRLGELWSIFDYLMPGYLFSYSRFREELELPIIQQQDEDALHRIQKMIAPFILRRLKKDVLKDLPEKLEKNMYAKMTGEQQELYQAHVQRLQMLLSKQSPEEFDHSRIQILSELTKLRQLCCDPALLYEKYTSGSAKLDLCLELIHNAMESGHKMLVFSQFTTMLDRIAERLQKEHIPYFMLTGATTKQERIRLVTEFNQDETPVFLISLKAGGTGLNLTAADIVIHFDPWWNTAVQNQATDRVHRIGQTNRVLVYKLIAQNSIEENIVKLQEQKAELAEQILGGDNIGTPFFSREELLELLQ
;
A
#
# COMPACT_ATOMS: atom_id res chain seq x y z
N TYR A 1 20.47 -0.39 -11.39
CA TYR A 1 20.69 -1.01 -12.69
C TYR A 1 21.57 -2.27 -12.60
N LEU A 2 22.85 -2.17 -12.16
CA LEU A 2 23.82 -3.30 -12.13
C LEU A 2 23.27 -4.54 -11.42
N TRP A 3 22.60 -4.39 -10.28
CA TRP A 3 22.02 -5.51 -9.54
C TRP A 3 20.95 -6.25 -10.37
N LEU A 4 20.04 -5.53 -11.04
CA LEU A 4 19.03 -6.15 -11.93
C LEU A 4 19.72 -6.90 -13.08
N ALA A 5 20.69 -6.26 -13.73
CA ALA A 5 21.45 -6.86 -14.81
C ALA A 5 22.20 -8.13 -14.36
N THR A 6 22.81 -8.11 -13.18
CA THR A 6 23.51 -9.27 -12.60
C THR A 6 22.57 -10.42 -12.31
N LEU A 7 21.40 -10.18 -11.72
CA LEU A 7 20.40 -11.22 -11.47
C LEU A 7 19.95 -11.88 -12.78
N CYS A 8 19.52 -11.06 -13.74
CA CYS A 8 19.03 -11.55 -15.02
C CYS A 8 20.09 -12.31 -15.82
N SER A 9 21.35 -11.86 -15.81
CA SER A 9 22.47 -12.56 -16.50
C SER A 9 22.76 -13.93 -15.89
N ASN A 10 22.47 -14.12 -14.60
CA ASN A 10 22.63 -15.40 -13.90
C ASN A 10 21.35 -16.25 -13.87
N GLY A 11 20.27 -15.82 -14.52
CA GLY A 11 19.02 -16.58 -14.61
C GLY A 11 18.14 -16.49 -13.37
N PHE A 12 18.35 -15.48 -12.51
CA PHE A 12 17.60 -15.31 -11.26
C PHE A 12 16.59 -14.17 -11.36
N GLY A 13 15.46 -14.35 -10.71
CA GLY A 13 14.52 -13.27 -10.39
C GLY A 13 14.91 -12.52 -9.12
N GLY A 14 14.29 -11.36 -8.88
CA GLY A 14 14.55 -10.60 -7.65
C GLY A 14 13.48 -9.57 -7.32
N ILE A 15 13.57 -9.04 -6.09
CA ILE A 15 12.67 -8.03 -5.53
C ILE A 15 13.42 -6.70 -5.43
N LEU A 16 12.98 -5.69 -6.17
CA LEU A 16 13.42 -4.32 -5.93
C LEU A 16 12.50 -3.69 -4.88
N ALA A 17 12.99 -3.66 -3.65
CA ALA A 17 12.26 -3.30 -2.43
C ALA A 17 12.66 -1.93 -1.88
N ASP A 18 13.17 -1.04 -2.73
CA ASP A 18 13.52 0.33 -2.34
C ASP A 18 12.31 1.07 -1.76
N ASP A 19 12.56 1.97 -0.81
CA ASP A 19 11.53 2.86 -0.30
C ASP A 19 10.77 3.57 -1.42
N MET A 20 9.50 3.90 -1.17
CA MET A 20 8.71 4.64 -2.15
C MET A 20 9.33 5.99 -2.46
N GLY A 21 9.32 6.36 -3.75
CA GLY A 21 9.92 7.63 -4.20
C GLY A 21 11.41 7.57 -4.51
N LEU A 22 12.07 6.42 -4.36
CA LEU A 22 13.46 6.21 -4.81
C LEU A 22 13.57 5.84 -6.31
N GLY A 23 12.50 6.04 -7.09
CA GLY A 23 12.53 5.86 -8.55
C GLY A 23 12.62 4.41 -9.00
N LYS A 24 11.92 3.45 -8.34
CA LYS A 24 11.87 2.05 -8.80
C LYS A 24 11.47 1.93 -10.26
N THR A 25 10.43 2.65 -10.68
CA THR A 25 9.97 2.69 -12.08
C THR A 25 11.08 3.12 -13.02
N LEU A 26 11.78 4.21 -12.71
CA LEU A 26 12.90 4.73 -13.52
C LEU A 26 14.03 3.70 -13.61
N GLN A 27 14.38 3.03 -12.51
CA GLN A 27 15.43 2.00 -12.51
C GLN A 27 15.09 0.85 -13.45
N VAL A 28 13.82 0.44 -13.50
CA VAL A 28 13.34 -0.60 -14.42
C VAL A 28 13.31 -0.08 -15.85
N ILE A 29 12.86 1.14 -16.09
CA ILE A 29 12.88 1.75 -17.44
C ILE A 29 14.31 1.79 -17.99
N VAL A 30 15.29 2.25 -17.20
CA VAL A 30 16.70 2.26 -17.59
C VAL A 30 17.24 0.85 -17.87
N PHE A 31 16.82 -0.14 -17.07
CA PHE A 31 17.18 -1.53 -17.27
C PHE A 31 16.63 -2.06 -18.61
N LEU A 32 15.35 -1.84 -18.88
CA LEU A 32 14.69 -2.27 -20.12
C LEU A 32 15.27 -1.53 -21.34
N TYR A 33 15.53 -0.24 -21.22
CA TYR A 33 16.14 0.57 -22.28
C TYR A 33 17.54 0.07 -22.66
N ALA A 34 18.38 -0.19 -21.67
CA ALA A 34 19.70 -0.75 -21.91
C ALA A 34 19.64 -2.13 -22.57
N HIS A 35 18.69 -2.97 -22.14
CA HIS A 35 18.46 -4.27 -22.74
C HIS A 35 17.96 -4.16 -24.19
N TYR A 36 17.01 -3.25 -24.44
CA TYR A 36 16.46 -2.98 -25.77
C TYR A 36 17.54 -2.57 -26.76
N ILE A 37 18.45 -1.67 -26.38
CA ILE A 37 19.57 -1.23 -27.25
C ILE A 37 20.52 -2.38 -27.52
N VAL A 38 20.85 -3.21 -26.53
CA VAL A 38 21.83 -4.30 -26.68
C VAL A 38 21.29 -5.42 -27.56
N GLN A 39 20.01 -5.76 -27.44
CA GLN A 39 19.36 -6.86 -28.18
C GLN A 39 19.06 -6.50 -29.65
N GLY A 40 18.81 -5.22 -29.94
CA GLY A 40 18.45 -4.77 -31.28
C GLY A 40 17.25 -5.51 -31.85
N GLU A 41 17.38 -6.09 -33.04
CA GLU A 41 16.34 -6.83 -33.76
C GLU A 41 15.91 -8.15 -33.06
N ASN A 42 16.70 -8.65 -32.09
CA ASN A 42 16.39 -9.87 -31.33
C ASN A 42 15.55 -9.62 -30.09
N ASN A 43 15.01 -8.42 -29.92
CA ASN A 43 14.16 -8.10 -28.78
C ASN A 43 12.92 -8.99 -28.72
N ARG A 44 12.66 -9.55 -27.54
CA ARG A 44 11.42 -10.26 -27.22
C ARG A 44 10.52 -9.38 -26.39
N ASN A 45 9.26 -9.74 -26.36
CA ASN A 45 8.26 -8.99 -25.60
C ASN A 45 8.54 -9.00 -24.11
N THR A 46 8.22 -7.88 -23.47
CA THR A 46 8.25 -7.70 -22.00
C THR A 46 6.84 -7.45 -21.50
N LEU A 47 6.48 -7.99 -20.35
CA LEU A 47 5.19 -7.79 -19.71
C LEU A 47 5.37 -7.07 -18.36
N ILE A 48 4.73 -5.91 -18.21
CA ILE A 48 4.62 -5.18 -16.95
C ILE A 48 3.19 -5.31 -16.43
N VAL A 49 3.02 -5.85 -15.23
CA VAL A 49 1.74 -5.99 -14.55
C VAL A 49 1.72 -5.10 -13.33
N CYS A 50 0.77 -4.17 -13.26
CA CYS A 50 0.68 -3.20 -12.18
C CYS A 50 -0.78 -2.98 -11.73
N PRO A 51 -1.04 -2.27 -10.63
CA PRO A 51 -2.39 -1.82 -10.30
C PRO A 51 -3.02 -1.01 -11.43
N ALA A 52 -4.34 -1.14 -11.66
CA ALA A 52 -5.05 -0.48 -12.77
C ALA A 52 -4.84 1.05 -12.81
N SER A 53 -4.65 1.67 -11.65
CA SER A 53 -4.37 3.11 -11.53
C SER A 53 -2.98 3.50 -12.02
N LEU A 54 -2.04 2.57 -12.10
CA LEU A 54 -0.65 2.83 -12.49
C LEU A 54 -0.35 2.53 -13.98
N VAL A 55 -1.23 1.84 -14.68
CA VAL A 55 -1.02 1.42 -16.08
C VAL A 55 -0.59 2.58 -16.97
N TYR A 56 -1.31 3.70 -16.92
CA TYR A 56 -0.98 4.86 -17.75
C TYR A 56 0.16 5.71 -17.19
N ASN A 57 0.37 5.65 -15.88
CA ASN A 57 1.54 6.31 -15.27
C ASN A 57 2.83 5.63 -15.76
N TRP A 58 2.86 4.30 -15.80
CA TRP A 58 3.97 3.55 -16.39
C TRP A 58 4.22 3.95 -17.85
N ALA A 59 3.16 4.02 -18.66
CA ALA A 59 3.28 4.42 -20.05
C ALA A 59 3.82 5.85 -20.20
N GLN A 60 3.35 6.80 -19.39
CA GLN A 60 3.84 8.18 -19.39
C GLN A 60 5.31 8.29 -18.95
N GLU A 61 5.70 7.59 -17.89
CA GLU A 61 7.10 7.58 -17.44
C GLU A 61 8.03 6.96 -18.50
N CYS A 62 7.62 5.86 -19.14
CA CYS A 62 8.37 5.30 -20.26
C CYS A 62 8.51 6.30 -21.40
N GLN A 63 7.45 6.96 -21.81
CA GLN A 63 7.47 7.95 -22.87
C GLN A 63 8.34 9.17 -22.53
N HIS A 64 8.38 9.53 -21.25
CA HIS A 64 9.18 10.67 -20.78
C HIS A 64 10.69 10.34 -20.71
N PHE A 65 11.06 9.17 -20.17
CA PHE A 65 12.45 8.82 -19.90
C PHE A 65 13.12 7.99 -21.02
N ALA A 66 12.35 7.26 -21.81
CA ALA A 66 12.84 6.39 -22.87
C ALA A 66 11.80 6.29 -24.01
N PRO A 67 11.60 7.39 -24.77
CA PRO A 67 10.59 7.47 -25.83
C PRO A 67 10.80 6.47 -26.96
N GLU A 68 11.99 5.91 -27.11
CA GLU A 68 12.33 4.90 -28.12
C GLU A 68 11.80 3.50 -27.78
N LEU A 69 11.40 3.26 -26.53
CA LEU A 69 10.85 1.97 -26.15
C LEU A 69 9.46 1.76 -26.77
N PRO A 70 9.20 0.62 -27.42
CA PRO A 70 7.91 0.32 -28.04
C PRO A 70 6.88 -0.09 -26.98
N ILE A 71 6.22 0.90 -26.39
CA ILE A 71 5.25 0.72 -25.31
C ILE A 71 3.86 0.43 -25.86
N CYS A 72 3.24 -0.62 -25.36
CA CYS A 72 1.89 -1.02 -25.67
C CYS A 72 1.04 -1.17 -24.41
N THR A 73 -0.03 -0.39 -24.29
CA THR A 73 -0.94 -0.44 -23.15
C THR A 73 -2.11 -1.39 -23.44
N VAL A 74 -2.13 -2.54 -22.77
CA VAL A 74 -3.20 -3.54 -22.89
C VAL A 74 -4.35 -3.14 -21.95
N ALA A 75 -5.22 -2.26 -22.46
CA ALA A 75 -6.38 -1.71 -21.74
C ALA A 75 -7.56 -1.50 -22.72
N GLY A 76 -8.71 -1.01 -22.23
CA GLY A 76 -9.89 -0.80 -23.05
C GLY A 76 -10.87 -1.97 -23.01
N THR A 77 -11.65 -2.15 -24.09
CA THR A 77 -12.63 -3.23 -24.23
C THR A 77 -11.96 -4.60 -24.41
N ALA A 78 -12.68 -5.68 -24.16
CA ALA A 78 -12.16 -7.04 -24.35
C ALA A 78 -11.77 -7.33 -25.82
N ALA A 79 -12.50 -6.75 -26.77
CA ALA A 79 -12.22 -6.92 -28.20
C ALA A 79 -10.90 -6.24 -28.59
N GLU A 80 -10.71 -4.99 -28.20
CA GLU A 80 -9.47 -4.23 -28.44
C GLU A 80 -8.25 -4.92 -27.84
N ARG A 81 -8.35 -5.42 -26.62
CA ARG A 81 -7.25 -6.13 -25.97
C ARG A 81 -6.91 -7.45 -26.65
N ARG A 82 -7.95 -8.19 -27.12
CA ARG A 82 -7.74 -9.43 -27.88
C ARG A 82 -7.02 -9.17 -29.19
N GLU A 83 -7.50 -8.21 -29.99
CA GLU A 83 -6.89 -7.83 -31.27
C GLU A 83 -5.41 -7.45 -31.08
N LEU A 84 -5.11 -6.69 -30.05
CA LEU A 84 -3.74 -6.30 -29.70
C LEU A 84 -2.86 -7.50 -29.35
N LEU A 85 -3.34 -8.41 -28.49
CA LEU A 85 -2.58 -9.60 -28.08
C LEU A 85 -2.40 -10.59 -29.24
N ASP A 86 -3.37 -10.73 -30.13
CA ASP A 86 -3.30 -11.57 -31.32
C ASP A 86 -2.28 -11.02 -32.35
N SER A 87 -2.05 -9.70 -32.39
CA SER A 87 -1.08 -9.06 -33.28
C SER A 87 0.38 -9.11 -32.80
N LEU A 88 0.63 -9.47 -31.55
CA LEU A 88 1.96 -9.45 -30.94
C LEU A 88 3.01 -10.35 -31.63
N PRO A 89 2.69 -11.51 -32.16
CA PRO A 89 3.67 -12.34 -32.89
C PRO A 89 4.29 -11.63 -34.09
N ASP A 90 3.53 -10.71 -34.71
CA ASP A 90 3.98 -9.92 -35.86
C ASP A 90 4.81 -8.68 -35.47
N HIS A 91 4.80 -8.32 -34.18
CA HIS A 91 5.46 -7.15 -33.61
C HIS A 91 6.34 -7.53 -32.40
N PRO A 92 7.49 -8.20 -32.59
CA PRO A 92 8.37 -8.58 -31.49
C PRO A 92 9.00 -7.37 -30.81
N GLY A 93 9.40 -7.53 -29.56
CA GLY A 93 10.10 -6.51 -28.78
C GLY A 93 9.20 -5.48 -28.09
N GLN A 94 7.89 -5.67 -28.10
CA GLN A 94 6.94 -4.77 -27.43
C GLN A 94 7.03 -4.87 -25.90
N ILE A 95 6.86 -3.73 -25.23
CA ILE A 95 6.70 -3.67 -23.77
C ILE A 95 5.21 -3.47 -23.47
N LEU A 96 4.57 -4.54 -23.03
CA LEU A 96 3.15 -4.55 -22.69
C LEU A 96 2.96 -4.10 -21.25
N ILE A 97 2.02 -3.19 -21.03
CA ILE A 97 1.64 -2.73 -19.70
C ILE A 97 0.16 -3.05 -19.49
N THR A 98 -0.14 -3.84 -18.46
CA THR A 98 -1.53 -4.22 -18.12
C THR A 98 -1.77 -4.21 -16.61
N SER A 99 -3.03 -4.39 -16.22
CA SER A 99 -3.37 -4.51 -14.80
C SER A 99 -3.56 -5.96 -14.37
N TYR A 100 -3.41 -6.24 -13.07
CA TYR A 100 -3.67 -7.56 -12.47
C TYR A 100 -5.08 -8.08 -12.82
N ASP A 101 -6.09 -7.21 -12.80
CA ASP A 101 -7.48 -7.60 -13.11
C ASP A 101 -7.69 -7.92 -14.59
N LEU A 102 -7.07 -7.16 -15.50
CA LEU A 102 -7.16 -7.41 -16.92
C LEU A 102 -6.38 -8.67 -17.29
N LEU A 103 -5.15 -8.84 -16.79
CA LEU A 103 -4.38 -10.06 -17.00
C LEU A 103 -5.17 -11.31 -16.57
N ARG A 104 -5.78 -11.25 -15.37
CA ARG A 104 -6.61 -12.36 -14.86
C ARG A 104 -7.81 -12.68 -15.75
N ARG A 105 -8.45 -11.66 -16.34
CA ARG A 105 -9.61 -11.84 -17.24
C ARG A 105 -9.22 -12.43 -18.57
N ASP A 106 -8.07 -12.04 -19.08
CA ASP A 106 -7.60 -12.36 -20.42
C ASP A 106 -6.51 -13.45 -20.42
N ILE A 107 -6.34 -14.19 -19.32
CA ILE A 107 -5.20 -15.11 -19.11
C ILE A 107 -5.05 -16.15 -20.22
N GLU A 108 -6.15 -16.63 -20.81
CA GLU A 108 -6.14 -17.61 -21.91
C GLU A 108 -5.40 -17.09 -23.14
N GLN A 109 -5.47 -15.78 -23.43
CA GLN A 109 -4.82 -15.15 -24.58
C GLN A 109 -3.30 -15.03 -24.39
N TYR A 110 -2.83 -15.02 -23.12
CA TYR A 110 -1.41 -14.97 -22.80
C TYR A 110 -0.72 -16.34 -22.80
N GLN A 111 -1.45 -17.45 -22.81
CA GLN A 111 -0.88 -18.80 -22.68
C GLN A 111 0.12 -19.18 -23.79
N ASN A 112 -0.09 -18.65 -24.99
CA ASN A 112 0.77 -18.93 -26.16
C ASN A 112 1.86 -17.88 -26.36
N LEU A 113 1.91 -16.85 -25.51
CA LEU A 113 2.89 -15.79 -25.56
C LEU A 113 4.08 -16.11 -24.65
N THR A 114 5.29 -15.74 -25.10
CA THR A 114 6.51 -15.86 -24.30
C THR A 114 7.15 -14.49 -24.14
N PHE A 115 7.56 -14.18 -22.91
CA PHE A 115 8.17 -12.91 -22.58
C PHE A 115 9.62 -13.11 -22.11
N ASP A 116 10.50 -12.17 -22.45
CA ASP A 116 11.83 -12.15 -21.87
C ASP A 116 11.75 -11.74 -20.39
N TYR A 117 11.04 -10.65 -20.11
CA TYR A 117 10.82 -10.15 -18.76
C TYR A 117 9.35 -10.11 -18.43
N GLN A 118 9.02 -10.57 -17.24
CA GLN A 118 7.74 -10.31 -16.58
C GLN A 118 8.03 -9.52 -15.31
N ILE A 119 7.50 -8.32 -15.23
CA ILE A 119 7.72 -7.39 -14.12
C ILE A 119 6.39 -7.12 -13.46
N ILE A 120 6.30 -7.36 -12.17
CA ILE A 120 5.11 -7.01 -11.39
C ILE A 120 5.42 -5.81 -10.50
N ASP A 121 4.56 -4.81 -10.54
CA ASP A 121 4.65 -3.64 -9.66
C ASP A 121 3.61 -3.75 -8.53
N GLU A 122 3.95 -3.22 -7.35
CA GLU A 122 3.18 -3.41 -6.12
C GLU A 122 2.96 -4.92 -5.85
N ALA A 123 4.05 -5.67 -5.74
CA ALA A 123 4.03 -7.13 -5.62
C ALA A 123 3.18 -7.68 -4.47
N GLN A 124 2.79 -6.85 -3.49
CA GLN A 124 1.84 -7.22 -2.44
C GLN A 124 0.45 -7.60 -2.99
N PHE A 125 0.12 -7.28 -4.26
CA PHE A 125 -1.10 -7.78 -4.92
C PHE A 125 -1.12 -9.31 -5.06
N ILE A 126 0.04 -9.96 -5.05
CA ILE A 126 0.16 -11.42 -5.13
C ILE A 126 0.61 -12.07 -3.81
N LYS A 127 0.58 -11.35 -2.69
CA LYS A 127 0.96 -11.85 -1.36
C LYS A 127 0.23 -13.11 -0.90
N ASN A 128 -0.97 -13.31 -1.37
CA ASN A 128 -1.72 -14.56 -1.15
C ASN A 128 -1.68 -15.41 -2.42
N ALA A 129 -0.93 -16.50 -2.38
CA ALA A 129 -0.71 -17.42 -3.49
C ALA A 129 -1.99 -18.05 -4.05
N THR A 130 -3.07 -18.10 -3.25
CA THR A 130 -4.35 -18.73 -3.65
C THR A 130 -5.26 -17.80 -4.43
N THR A 131 -4.95 -16.50 -4.50
CA THR A 131 -5.78 -15.54 -5.26
C THR A 131 -5.67 -15.78 -6.76
N LYS A 132 -6.78 -15.51 -7.48
CA LYS A 132 -6.81 -15.62 -8.95
C LYS A 132 -5.78 -14.71 -9.63
N ALA A 133 -5.46 -13.55 -9.04
CA ALA A 133 -4.43 -12.64 -9.55
C ALA A 133 -3.03 -13.26 -9.42
N ALA A 134 -2.69 -13.83 -8.26
CA ALA A 134 -1.42 -14.51 -8.03
C ALA A 134 -1.25 -15.74 -8.96
N GLN A 135 -2.32 -16.52 -9.15
CA GLN A 135 -2.33 -17.64 -10.07
C GLN A 135 -2.12 -17.19 -11.53
N ALA A 136 -2.78 -16.10 -11.95
CA ALA A 136 -2.67 -15.60 -13.32
C ALA A 136 -1.22 -15.15 -13.64
N VAL A 137 -0.58 -14.36 -12.77
CA VAL A 137 0.81 -13.92 -13.04
C VAL A 137 1.80 -15.08 -13.08
N LYS A 138 1.56 -16.15 -12.30
CA LYS A 138 2.42 -17.36 -12.29
C LYS A 138 2.28 -18.21 -13.55
N GLN A 139 1.13 -18.13 -14.25
CA GLN A 139 0.88 -18.88 -15.49
C GLN A 139 1.60 -18.29 -16.70
N ILE A 140 2.07 -17.05 -16.63
CA ILE A 140 2.76 -16.39 -17.75
C ILE A 140 4.11 -17.07 -18.01
N ASN A 141 4.34 -17.39 -19.27
CA ASN A 141 5.60 -17.94 -19.73
C ASN A 141 6.62 -16.81 -19.91
N SER A 142 7.57 -16.69 -19.00
CA SER A 142 8.60 -15.65 -19.02
C SER A 142 9.97 -16.21 -18.61
N ARG A 143 11.01 -15.70 -19.23
CA ARG A 143 12.40 -16.11 -18.97
C ARG A 143 12.90 -15.56 -17.63
N PHE A 144 12.60 -14.29 -17.34
CA PHE A 144 13.00 -13.61 -16.11
C PHE A 144 11.80 -12.97 -15.46
N ARG A 145 11.77 -13.02 -14.14
CA ARG A 145 10.70 -12.45 -13.33
C ARG A 145 11.26 -11.47 -12.30
N LEU A 146 10.68 -10.28 -12.27
CA LEU A 146 11.06 -9.23 -11.33
C LEU A 146 9.83 -8.76 -10.57
N ALA A 147 10.02 -8.40 -9.30
CA ALA A 147 8.98 -7.85 -8.45
C ALA A 147 9.41 -6.49 -7.90
N LEU A 148 8.51 -5.51 -7.97
CA LEU A 148 8.71 -4.18 -7.39
C LEU A 148 7.74 -4.03 -6.23
N THR A 149 8.23 -3.58 -5.09
CA THR A 149 7.40 -3.26 -3.93
C THR A 149 8.14 -2.32 -3.00
N GLY A 150 7.42 -1.48 -2.25
CA GLY A 150 8.01 -0.76 -1.12
C GLY A 150 8.05 -1.62 0.16
N THR A 151 7.24 -2.70 0.20
CA THR A 151 7.04 -3.53 1.39
C THR A 151 7.00 -5.01 0.99
N PRO A 152 8.16 -5.69 0.91
CA PRO A 152 8.24 -7.09 0.47
C PRO A 152 7.58 -8.07 1.45
N VAL A 153 7.43 -7.68 2.71
CA VAL A 153 6.67 -8.42 3.74
C VAL A 153 5.82 -7.40 4.49
N GLU A 154 4.50 -7.53 4.41
CA GLU A 154 3.58 -6.65 5.13
C GLU A 154 3.03 -7.31 6.40
N ASN A 155 2.61 -8.57 6.30
CA ASN A 155 1.80 -9.21 7.32
C ASN A 155 2.30 -10.57 7.79
N ARG A 156 2.90 -11.38 6.91
CA ARG A 156 3.29 -12.76 7.20
C ARG A 156 4.47 -13.18 6.34
N LEU A 157 5.32 -14.06 6.87
CA LEU A 157 6.38 -14.70 6.10
C LEU A 157 5.85 -15.45 4.87
N GLY A 158 4.64 -16.01 4.93
CA GLY A 158 3.98 -16.60 3.79
C GLY A 158 3.74 -15.65 2.61
N GLU A 159 3.69 -14.33 2.83
CA GLU A 159 3.62 -13.32 1.75
C GLU A 159 4.92 -13.28 0.95
N LEU A 160 6.05 -13.30 1.65
CA LEU A 160 7.38 -13.40 1.06
C LEU A 160 7.51 -14.69 0.25
N TRP A 161 7.06 -15.82 0.83
CA TRP A 161 7.03 -17.09 0.11
C TRP A 161 6.25 -16.99 -1.21
N SER A 162 5.09 -16.35 -1.21
CA SER A 162 4.27 -16.20 -2.42
C SER A 162 4.96 -15.41 -3.52
N ILE A 163 5.72 -14.35 -3.15
CA ILE A 163 6.50 -13.54 -4.10
C ILE A 163 7.69 -14.37 -4.63
N PHE A 164 8.39 -15.09 -3.76
CA PHE A 164 9.49 -15.97 -4.20
C PHE A 164 9.03 -17.14 -5.07
N ASP A 165 7.84 -17.70 -4.80
CA ASP A 165 7.23 -18.73 -5.64
C ASP A 165 6.84 -18.20 -7.03
N TYR A 166 6.53 -16.90 -7.14
CA TYR A 166 6.41 -16.22 -8.43
C TYR A 166 7.77 -16.03 -9.10
N LEU A 167 8.79 -15.53 -8.40
CA LEU A 167 10.10 -15.19 -8.96
C LEU A 167 10.88 -16.44 -9.38
N MET A 168 10.98 -17.41 -8.50
CA MET A 168 11.81 -18.61 -8.62
C MET A 168 11.06 -19.79 -7.97
N PRO A 169 10.13 -20.45 -8.70
CA PRO A 169 9.33 -21.55 -8.16
C PRO A 169 10.20 -22.63 -7.51
N GLY A 170 9.84 -23.00 -6.26
CA GLY A 170 10.54 -24.04 -5.49
C GLY A 170 11.79 -23.57 -4.74
N TYR A 171 12.28 -22.34 -4.92
CA TYR A 171 13.45 -21.81 -4.22
C TYR A 171 13.29 -21.84 -2.68
N LEU A 172 12.13 -21.39 -2.18
CA LEU A 172 11.77 -21.45 -0.77
C LEU A 172 10.93 -22.69 -0.43
N PHE A 173 11.17 -23.80 -1.10
CA PHE A 173 10.48 -25.09 -0.92
C PHE A 173 8.97 -25.01 -1.27
N SER A 174 8.22 -26.11 -1.00
CA SER A 174 6.77 -26.08 -0.99
C SER A 174 6.26 -25.25 0.20
N TYR A 175 5.05 -24.69 0.11
CA TYR A 175 4.50 -23.88 1.22
C TYR A 175 4.39 -24.65 2.53
N SER A 176 4.00 -25.93 2.49
CA SER A 176 3.92 -26.76 3.70
C SER A 176 5.29 -26.85 4.39
N ARG A 177 6.34 -27.16 3.63
CA ARG A 177 7.69 -27.27 4.15
C ARG A 177 8.24 -25.93 4.63
N PHE A 178 8.02 -24.85 3.89
CA PHE A 178 8.39 -23.49 4.29
C PHE A 178 7.74 -23.12 5.62
N ARG A 179 6.46 -23.43 5.78
CA ARG A 179 5.71 -23.14 7.00
C ARG A 179 6.24 -23.94 8.20
N GLU A 180 6.50 -25.22 8.01
CA GLU A 180 6.99 -26.12 9.09
C GLU A 180 8.43 -25.82 9.50
N GLU A 181 9.34 -25.60 8.54
CA GLU A 181 10.77 -25.44 8.79
C GLU A 181 11.20 -23.99 9.09
N LEU A 182 10.43 -22.98 8.67
CA LEU A 182 10.80 -21.56 8.77
C LEU A 182 9.71 -20.71 9.43
N GLU A 183 8.48 -20.68 8.88
CA GLU A 183 7.46 -19.73 9.35
C GLU A 183 7.03 -19.99 10.79
N LEU A 184 6.64 -21.20 11.13
CA LEU A 184 6.20 -21.56 12.50
C LEU A 184 7.32 -21.47 13.53
N PRO A 185 8.54 -21.99 13.30
CA PRO A 185 9.64 -21.81 14.24
C PRO A 185 9.97 -20.33 14.53
N ILE A 186 10.02 -19.48 13.50
CA ILE A 186 10.30 -18.06 13.67
C ILE A 186 9.18 -17.36 14.47
N ILE A 187 7.91 -17.62 14.14
CA ILE A 187 6.79 -16.89 14.74
C ILE A 187 6.45 -17.40 16.14
N GLN A 188 6.43 -18.73 16.35
CA GLN A 188 5.96 -19.32 17.60
C GLN A 188 7.07 -19.60 18.60
N GLN A 189 8.29 -19.92 18.11
CA GLN A 189 9.41 -20.36 18.95
C GLN A 189 10.52 -19.30 19.02
N GLN A 190 10.41 -18.19 18.26
CA GLN A 190 11.45 -17.17 18.14
C GLN A 190 12.82 -17.76 17.77
N ASP A 191 12.82 -18.78 16.88
CA ASP A 191 13.99 -19.51 16.46
C ASP A 191 14.93 -18.64 15.63
N GLU A 192 16.06 -18.26 16.23
CA GLU A 192 17.08 -17.41 15.60
C GLU A 192 17.81 -18.12 14.45
N ASP A 193 17.99 -19.44 14.50
CA ASP A 193 18.65 -20.21 13.44
C ASP A 193 17.77 -20.26 12.19
N ALA A 194 16.46 -20.48 12.36
CA ALA A 194 15.50 -20.43 11.26
C ALA A 194 15.42 -19.03 10.65
N LEU A 195 15.43 -17.97 11.49
CA LEU A 195 15.47 -16.60 11.05
C LEU A 195 16.74 -16.29 10.25
N HIS A 196 17.90 -16.68 10.74
CA HIS A 196 19.19 -16.45 10.08
C HIS A 196 19.30 -17.24 8.76
N ARG A 197 18.71 -18.43 8.71
CA ARG A 197 18.65 -19.27 7.51
C ARG A 197 17.85 -18.57 6.40
N ILE A 198 16.62 -18.08 6.69
CA ILE A 198 15.81 -17.39 5.69
C ILE A 198 16.48 -16.10 5.22
N GLN A 199 17.04 -15.30 6.13
CA GLN A 199 17.77 -14.08 5.78
C GLN A 199 18.89 -14.36 4.78
N LYS A 200 19.73 -15.37 5.00
CA LYS A 200 20.81 -15.76 4.06
C LYS A 200 20.26 -16.20 2.70
N MET A 201 19.14 -16.91 2.69
CA MET A 201 18.53 -17.36 1.44
C MET A 201 18.02 -16.20 0.60
N ILE A 202 17.35 -15.22 1.21
CA ILE A 202 16.68 -14.14 0.48
C ILE A 202 17.58 -12.95 0.17
N ALA A 203 18.62 -12.69 0.97
CA ALA A 203 19.46 -11.49 0.85
C ALA A 203 20.02 -11.20 -0.55
N PRO A 204 20.49 -12.19 -1.36
CA PRO A 204 21.01 -11.91 -2.71
C PRO A 204 19.92 -11.39 -3.67
N PHE A 205 18.66 -11.72 -3.42
CA PHE A 205 17.52 -11.52 -4.32
C PHE A 205 16.61 -10.36 -3.92
N ILE A 206 16.94 -9.64 -2.84
CA ILE A 206 16.21 -8.45 -2.39
C ILE A 206 17.17 -7.28 -2.35
N LEU A 207 16.90 -6.25 -3.17
CA LEU A 207 17.58 -4.97 -3.05
C LEU A 207 16.65 -3.99 -2.34
N ARG A 208 17.02 -3.57 -1.13
CA ARG A 208 16.29 -2.60 -0.33
C ARG A 208 17.20 -1.46 0.09
N ARG A 209 16.80 -0.23 -0.23
CA ARG A 209 17.46 0.99 0.21
C ARG A 209 16.44 1.90 0.88
N LEU A 210 16.82 2.48 1.99
CA LEU A 210 15.96 3.41 2.72
C LEU A 210 16.25 4.83 2.24
N LYS A 211 15.23 5.68 2.20
CA LYS A 211 15.36 7.10 1.83
C LYS A 211 16.42 7.80 2.67
N LYS A 212 16.41 7.57 3.99
CA LYS A 212 17.35 8.15 4.94
C LYS A 212 18.83 7.86 4.61
N ASP A 213 19.11 6.74 3.93
CA ASP A 213 20.46 6.31 3.62
C ASP A 213 20.94 6.86 2.27
N VAL A 214 20.00 7.08 1.33
CA VAL A 214 20.31 7.46 -0.07
C VAL A 214 20.09 8.94 -0.33
N LEU A 215 19.02 9.53 0.16
CA LEU A 215 18.60 10.91 -0.10
C LEU A 215 18.96 11.80 1.11
N LYS A 216 20.24 12.19 1.21
CA LYS A 216 20.72 13.07 2.28
C LYS A 216 20.16 14.50 2.18
N ASP A 217 19.75 14.92 0.99
CA ASP A 217 19.19 16.26 0.73
C ASP A 217 17.66 16.32 0.90
N LEU A 218 17.00 15.16 1.14
CA LEU A 218 15.56 15.16 1.39
C LEU A 218 15.28 15.73 2.79
N PRO A 219 14.40 16.74 2.91
CA PRO A 219 14.06 17.30 4.21
C PRO A 219 13.54 16.25 5.19
N GLU A 220 13.77 16.50 6.47
CA GLU A 220 13.39 15.60 7.55
C GLU A 220 11.87 15.38 7.60
N LYS A 221 11.45 14.13 7.83
CA LYS A 221 10.06 13.76 8.12
C LYS A 221 9.91 13.60 9.65
N LEU A 222 9.03 14.40 10.24
CA LEU A 222 8.70 14.35 11.66
C LEU A 222 7.30 13.77 11.84
N GLU A 223 7.19 12.67 12.56
CA GLU A 223 5.90 12.04 12.89
C GLU A 223 5.52 12.31 14.35
N LYS A 224 4.27 12.68 14.58
CA LYS A 224 3.73 12.98 15.91
C LYS A 224 2.35 12.36 16.10
N ASN A 225 2.20 11.59 17.16
CA ASN A 225 0.91 11.11 17.62
C ASN A 225 0.20 12.24 18.39
N MET A 226 -1.03 12.56 17.97
CA MET A 226 -1.88 13.57 18.60
C MET A 226 -3.09 12.88 19.21
N TYR A 227 -3.24 13.01 20.52
CA TYR A 227 -4.27 12.32 21.28
C TYR A 227 -5.48 13.20 21.53
N ALA A 228 -6.66 12.74 21.07
CA ALA A 228 -7.94 13.39 21.32
C ALA A 228 -8.70 12.64 22.42
N LYS A 229 -9.07 13.34 23.50
CA LYS A 229 -9.82 12.74 24.60
C LYS A 229 -11.33 12.79 24.30
N MET A 230 -11.95 11.65 24.12
CA MET A 230 -13.40 11.56 24.05
C MET A 230 -14.03 11.99 25.36
N THR A 231 -15.12 12.74 25.30
CA THR A 231 -15.87 13.24 26.47
C THR A 231 -17.37 13.13 26.26
N GLY A 232 -18.16 13.22 27.35
CA GLY A 232 -19.61 13.24 27.29
C GLY A 232 -20.22 12.04 26.53
N GLU A 233 -21.23 12.33 25.73
CA GLU A 233 -21.98 11.32 24.97
C GLU A 233 -21.11 10.45 24.05
N GLN A 234 -20.04 11.00 23.43
CA GLN A 234 -19.13 10.23 22.60
C GLN A 234 -18.45 9.12 23.41
N GLN A 235 -17.97 9.42 24.62
CA GLN A 235 -17.34 8.45 25.49
C GLN A 235 -18.32 7.38 25.96
N GLU A 236 -19.55 7.77 26.34
CA GLU A 236 -20.58 6.84 26.79
C GLU A 236 -20.97 5.85 25.70
N LEU A 237 -21.18 6.32 24.47
CA LEU A 237 -21.47 5.49 23.31
C LEU A 237 -20.33 4.52 23.01
N TYR A 238 -19.08 5.00 23.06
CA TYR A 238 -17.92 4.16 22.84
C TYR A 238 -17.82 3.04 23.88
N GLN A 239 -17.97 3.36 25.18
CA GLN A 239 -17.91 2.38 26.26
C GLN A 239 -19.04 1.34 26.17
N ALA A 240 -20.26 1.76 25.81
CA ALA A 240 -21.37 0.83 25.61
C ALA A 240 -21.09 -0.21 24.51
N HIS A 241 -20.47 0.22 23.42
CA HIS A 241 -20.06 -0.69 22.34
C HIS A 241 -18.90 -1.61 22.75
N VAL A 242 -17.92 -1.13 23.51
CA VAL A 242 -16.86 -1.97 24.09
C VAL A 242 -17.44 -3.06 24.97
N GLN A 243 -18.32 -2.71 25.93
CA GLN A 243 -18.95 -3.68 26.82
C GLN A 243 -19.75 -4.73 26.03
N ARG A 244 -20.49 -4.29 25.01
CA ARG A 244 -21.25 -5.21 24.15
C ARG A 244 -20.32 -6.21 23.44
N LEU A 245 -19.20 -5.73 22.88
CA LEU A 245 -18.25 -6.60 22.20
C LEU A 245 -17.54 -7.55 23.17
N GLN A 246 -17.15 -7.08 24.36
CA GLN A 246 -16.58 -7.91 25.41
C GLN A 246 -17.55 -9.02 25.85
N MET A 247 -18.84 -8.70 26.01
CA MET A 247 -19.88 -9.70 26.33
C MET A 247 -20.05 -10.72 25.21
N LEU A 248 -19.95 -10.30 23.96
CA LEU A 248 -20.05 -11.19 22.81
C LEU A 248 -18.85 -12.16 22.77
N LEU A 249 -17.64 -11.65 22.97
CA LEU A 249 -16.42 -12.45 22.98
C LEU A 249 -16.34 -13.41 24.17
N SER A 250 -16.80 -12.99 25.37
CA SER A 250 -16.73 -13.81 26.59
C SER A 250 -17.65 -15.04 26.57
N LYS A 251 -18.74 -14.98 25.80
CA LYS A 251 -19.74 -16.06 25.73
C LYS A 251 -19.50 -17.09 24.64
N GLN A 252 -18.52 -16.86 23.76
CA GLN A 252 -18.27 -17.73 22.60
C GLN A 252 -17.23 -18.82 22.89
N SER A 253 -17.52 -20.03 22.40
CA SER A 253 -16.53 -21.09 22.26
C SER A 253 -15.56 -20.78 21.10
N PRO A 254 -14.36 -21.43 21.01
CA PRO A 254 -13.45 -21.24 19.89
C PRO A 254 -14.07 -21.49 18.52
N GLU A 255 -14.97 -22.46 18.41
CA GLU A 255 -15.66 -22.79 17.15
C GLU A 255 -16.69 -21.70 16.78
N GLU A 256 -17.46 -21.20 17.74
CA GLU A 256 -18.39 -20.09 17.54
C GLU A 256 -17.67 -18.79 17.20
N PHE A 257 -16.49 -18.57 17.74
CA PHE A 257 -15.65 -17.42 17.41
C PHE A 257 -15.29 -17.40 15.92
N ASP A 258 -14.91 -18.55 15.36
CA ASP A 258 -14.58 -18.65 13.93
C ASP A 258 -15.80 -18.33 13.03
N HIS A 259 -16.99 -18.75 13.42
CA HIS A 259 -18.21 -18.44 12.68
C HIS A 259 -18.67 -16.98 12.83
N SER A 260 -18.32 -16.33 13.93
CA SER A 260 -18.75 -14.93 14.22
C SER A 260 -17.74 -13.87 13.79
N ARG A 261 -16.62 -14.23 13.15
CA ARG A 261 -15.56 -13.30 12.75
C ARG A 261 -16.06 -12.07 11.99
N ILE A 262 -17.00 -12.24 11.07
CA ILE A 262 -17.57 -11.11 10.30
C ILE A 262 -18.32 -10.15 11.22
N GLN A 263 -19.06 -10.66 12.19
CA GLN A 263 -19.78 -9.84 13.16
C GLN A 263 -18.80 -9.08 14.07
N ILE A 264 -17.75 -9.73 14.54
CA ILE A 264 -16.69 -9.12 15.35
C ILE A 264 -16.00 -8.00 14.57
N LEU A 265 -15.61 -8.23 13.31
CA LEU A 265 -15.02 -7.21 12.44
C LEU A 265 -15.95 -6.02 12.21
N SER A 266 -17.26 -6.26 12.11
CA SER A 266 -18.26 -5.20 12.02
C SER A 266 -18.30 -4.35 13.28
N GLU A 267 -18.30 -4.96 14.48
CA GLU A 267 -18.29 -4.23 15.74
C GLU A 267 -16.98 -3.46 15.96
N LEU A 268 -15.83 -4.03 15.60
CA LEU A 268 -14.53 -3.31 15.60
C LEU A 268 -14.56 -2.09 14.67
N THR A 269 -15.20 -2.22 13.51
CA THR A 269 -15.37 -1.10 12.58
C THR A 269 -16.24 0.01 13.19
N LYS A 270 -17.32 -0.35 13.88
CA LYS A 270 -18.18 0.61 14.60
C LYS A 270 -17.42 1.32 15.72
N LEU A 271 -16.62 0.60 16.53
CA LEU A 271 -15.78 1.21 17.56
C LEU A 271 -14.84 2.27 16.97
N ARG A 272 -14.21 1.97 15.83
CA ARG A 272 -13.33 2.92 15.13
C ARG A 272 -14.12 4.11 14.56
N GLN A 273 -15.32 3.92 14.06
CA GLN A 273 -16.19 5.00 13.63
C GLN A 273 -16.59 5.90 14.81
N LEU A 274 -16.89 5.34 15.99
CA LEU A 274 -17.14 6.11 17.21
C LEU A 274 -15.92 6.92 17.67
N CYS A 275 -14.72 6.38 17.52
CA CYS A 275 -13.50 7.15 17.74
C CYS A 275 -13.37 8.34 16.80
N CYS A 276 -13.80 8.19 15.54
CA CYS A 276 -13.78 9.26 14.56
C CYS A 276 -14.87 10.31 14.81
N ASP A 277 -16.14 9.92 14.71
CA ASP A 277 -17.31 10.75 14.99
C ASP A 277 -18.53 9.83 15.17
N PRO A 278 -19.24 9.88 16.31
CA PRO A 278 -20.47 9.10 16.49
C PRO A 278 -21.56 9.35 15.45
N ALA A 279 -21.57 10.52 14.81
CA ALA A 279 -22.51 10.84 13.73
C ALA A 279 -22.33 9.92 12.50
N LEU A 280 -21.22 9.18 12.38
CA LEU A 280 -21.05 8.14 11.34
C LEU A 280 -21.97 6.93 11.55
N LEU A 281 -22.47 6.72 12.78
CA LEU A 281 -23.38 5.63 13.14
C LEU A 281 -24.78 6.12 13.55
N TYR A 282 -24.86 7.31 14.11
CA TYR A 282 -26.07 7.87 14.71
C TYR A 282 -26.42 9.20 14.05
N GLU A 283 -27.36 9.18 13.10
CA GLU A 283 -27.74 10.38 12.31
C GLU A 283 -28.21 11.58 13.17
N LYS A 284 -28.77 11.30 14.35
CA LYS A 284 -29.26 12.33 15.28
C LYS A 284 -28.19 12.84 16.26
N TYR A 285 -26.97 12.35 16.17
CA TYR A 285 -25.89 12.78 17.04
C TYR A 285 -25.39 14.17 16.64
N THR A 286 -25.31 15.09 17.61
CA THR A 286 -24.91 16.48 17.40
C THR A 286 -23.89 17.00 18.41
N SER A 287 -23.46 16.17 19.38
CA SER A 287 -22.62 16.58 20.52
C SER A 287 -21.14 16.81 20.16
N GLY A 288 -20.75 16.70 18.87
CA GLY A 288 -19.39 16.95 18.43
C GLY A 288 -18.47 15.73 18.49
N SER A 289 -17.24 15.89 18.00
CA SER A 289 -16.21 14.83 17.98
C SER A 289 -14.86 15.42 18.36
N ALA A 290 -14.25 14.86 19.40
CA ALA A 290 -12.94 15.31 19.89
C ALA A 290 -11.84 15.28 18.81
N LYS A 291 -11.84 14.26 17.93
CA LYS A 291 -10.88 14.15 16.83
C LYS A 291 -11.17 15.14 15.71
N LEU A 292 -12.44 15.41 15.41
CA LEU A 292 -12.81 16.40 14.40
C LEU A 292 -12.38 17.80 14.84
N ASP A 293 -12.63 18.14 16.10
CA ASP A 293 -12.22 19.44 16.64
C ASP A 293 -10.71 19.61 16.65
N LEU A 294 -9.96 18.57 17.07
CA LEU A 294 -8.49 18.56 17.00
C LEU A 294 -7.98 18.67 15.54
N CYS A 295 -8.63 18.00 14.60
CA CYS A 295 -8.27 18.09 13.18
C CYS A 295 -8.43 19.52 12.65
N LEU A 296 -9.55 20.17 12.96
CA LEU A 296 -9.82 21.56 12.55
C LEU A 296 -8.82 22.52 13.19
N GLU A 297 -8.49 22.35 14.47
CA GLU A 297 -7.45 23.12 15.12
C GLU A 297 -6.10 23.02 14.41
N LEU A 298 -5.69 21.81 14.02
CA LEU A 298 -4.45 21.60 13.27
C LEU A 298 -4.53 22.25 11.86
N ILE A 299 -5.70 22.20 11.20
CA ILE A 299 -5.92 22.83 9.89
C ILE A 299 -5.76 24.34 10.02
N HIS A 300 -6.39 24.98 11.02
CA HIS A 300 -6.29 26.41 11.24
C HIS A 300 -4.85 26.85 11.50
N ASN A 301 -4.17 26.18 12.43
CA ASN A 301 -2.77 26.49 12.78
C ASN A 301 -1.84 26.36 11.56
N ALA A 302 -2.06 25.35 10.72
CA ALA A 302 -1.29 25.15 9.51
C ALA A 302 -1.55 26.24 8.46
N MET A 303 -2.81 26.64 8.27
CA MET A 303 -3.18 27.71 7.35
C MET A 303 -2.60 29.06 7.78
N GLU A 304 -2.66 29.41 9.07
CA GLU A 304 -2.07 30.65 9.60
C GLU A 304 -0.56 30.72 9.36
N SER A 305 0.09 29.55 9.29
CA SER A 305 1.52 29.41 9.02
C SER A 305 1.84 29.28 7.52
N GLY A 306 0.85 29.35 6.63
CA GLY A 306 1.02 29.26 5.17
C GLY A 306 1.35 27.86 4.65
N HIS A 307 1.00 26.81 5.40
CA HIS A 307 1.24 25.42 5.01
C HIS A 307 0.06 24.83 4.23
N LYS A 308 0.38 23.90 3.31
CA LYS A 308 -0.61 23.07 2.60
C LYS A 308 -0.63 21.67 3.18
N MET A 309 -1.82 21.08 3.28
CA MET A 309 -1.96 19.82 3.99
C MET A 309 -2.80 18.78 3.26
N LEU A 310 -2.46 17.51 3.50
CA LEU A 310 -3.26 16.36 3.12
C LEU A 310 -3.93 15.78 4.37
N VAL A 311 -5.22 15.49 4.29
CA VAL A 311 -5.97 14.81 5.34
C VAL A 311 -6.43 13.45 4.81
N PHE A 312 -5.92 12.39 5.39
CA PHE A 312 -6.26 11.02 5.01
C PHE A 312 -7.23 10.40 6.01
N SER A 313 -8.27 9.75 5.51
CA SER A 313 -9.14 8.86 6.30
C SER A 313 -9.51 7.61 5.50
N GLN A 314 -9.69 6.49 6.17
CA GLN A 314 -10.26 5.31 5.54
C GLN A 314 -11.77 5.42 5.32
N PHE A 315 -12.46 6.22 6.15
CA PHE A 315 -13.90 6.45 6.07
C PHE A 315 -14.20 7.66 5.17
N THR A 316 -14.77 7.42 3.99
CA THR A 316 -15.17 8.51 3.09
C THR A 316 -16.22 9.41 3.73
N THR A 317 -17.14 8.83 4.50
CA THR A 317 -18.13 9.57 5.28
C THR A 317 -17.51 10.50 6.33
N MET A 318 -16.31 10.18 6.85
CA MET A 318 -15.59 11.10 7.72
C MET A 318 -14.99 12.27 6.93
N LEU A 319 -14.50 12.04 5.72
CA LEU A 319 -14.05 13.12 4.84
C LEU A 319 -15.19 14.05 4.49
N ASP A 320 -16.41 13.53 4.27
CA ASP A 320 -17.62 14.35 4.05
C ASP A 320 -17.92 15.21 5.28
N ARG A 321 -17.79 14.68 6.50
CA ARG A 321 -17.96 15.43 7.75
C ARG A 321 -16.92 16.55 7.91
N ILE A 322 -15.66 16.28 7.58
CA ILE A 322 -14.61 17.31 7.58
C ILE A 322 -14.94 18.38 6.54
N ALA A 323 -15.34 17.97 5.33
CA ALA A 323 -15.72 18.88 4.25
C ALA A 323 -16.88 19.81 4.64
N GLU A 324 -17.93 19.29 5.30
CA GLU A 324 -19.04 20.10 5.82
C GLU A 324 -18.57 21.19 6.80
N ARG A 325 -17.60 20.87 7.65
CA ARG A 325 -17.03 21.83 8.61
C ARG A 325 -16.19 22.89 7.88
N LEU A 326 -15.34 22.48 6.94
CA LEU A 326 -14.53 23.41 6.13
C LEU A 326 -15.42 24.36 5.31
N GLN A 327 -16.53 23.87 4.73
CA GLN A 327 -17.49 24.69 4.01
C GLN A 327 -18.16 25.73 4.92
N LYS A 328 -18.57 25.36 6.13
CA LYS A 328 -19.15 26.29 7.10
C LYS A 328 -18.18 27.42 7.51
N GLU A 329 -16.89 27.11 7.50
CA GLU A 329 -15.82 28.06 7.84
C GLU A 329 -15.22 28.74 6.61
N HIS A 330 -15.80 28.51 5.41
CA HIS A 330 -15.34 29.07 4.13
C HIS A 330 -13.89 28.74 3.77
N ILE A 331 -13.37 27.59 4.24
CA ILE A 331 -12.03 27.11 3.92
C ILE A 331 -12.07 26.30 2.61
N PRO A 332 -11.31 26.72 1.57
CA PRO A 332 -11.25 25.96 0.32
C PRO A 332 -10.54 24.63 0.49
N TYR A 333 -11.04 23.60 -0.17
CA TYR A 333 -10.46 22.26 -0.15
C TYR A 333 -10.70 21.51 -1.44
N PHE A 334 -9.84 20.53 -1.73
CA PHE A 334 -10.08 19.48 -2.71
C PHE A 334 -10.47 18.17 -2.01
N MET A 335 -11.19 17.29 -2.73
CA MET A 335 -11.55 15.97 -2.23
C MET A 335 -11.31 14.91 -3.29
N LEU A 336 -10.64 13.80 -2.90
CA LEU A 336 -10.35 12.66 -3.75
C LEU A 336 -10.75 11.35 -3.04
N THR A 337 -11.68 10.62 -3.67
CA THR A 337 -12.19 9.35 -3.16
C THR A 337 -12.09 8.25 -4.22
N GLY A 338 -12.51 7.04 -3.88
CA GLY A 338 -12.58 5.92 -4.84
C GLY A 338 -13.56 6.15 -6.00
N ALA A 339 -14.54 7.06 -5.82
CA ALA A 339 -15.51 7.42 -6.86
C ALA A 339 -14.98 8.47 -7.86
N THR A 340 -13.86 9.15 -7.54
CA THR A 340 -13.26 10.18 -8.41
C THR A 340 -12.74 9.55 -9.69
N THR A 341 -13.19 10.06 -10.84
CA THR A 341 -12.76 9.58 -12.15
C THR A 341 -11.26 9.79 -12.36
N LYS A 342 -10.67 9.06 -13.27
CA LYS A 342 -9.24 9.15 -13.55
C LYS A 342 -8.81 10.52 -14.08
N GLN A 343 -9.60 11.11 -14.98
CA GLN A 343 -9.32 12.45 -15.52
C GLN A 343 -9.41 13.51 -14.43
N GLU A 344 -10.44 13.45 -13.61
CA GLU A 344 -10.64 14.35 -12.48
C GLU A 344 -9.53 14.24 -11.43
N ARG A 345 -9.05 13.02 -11.18
CA ARG A 345 -7.90 12.78 -10.28
C ARG A 345 -6.65 13.51 -10.75
N ILE A 346 -6.32 13.43 -12.03
CA ILE A 346 -5.16 14.12 -12.62
C ILE A 346 -5.34 15.64 -12.49
N ARG A 347 -6.54 16.16 -12.80
CA ARG A 347 -6.88 17.58 -12.69
C ARG A 347 -6.67 18.09 -11.25
N LEU A 348 -7.30 17.44 -10.27
CA LEU A 348 -7.23 17.84 -8.86
C LEU A 348 -5.78 17.84 -8.32
N VAL A 349 -4.97 16.84 -8.68
CA VAL A 349 -3.56 16.76 -8.27
C VAL A 349 -2.75 17.90 -8.91
N THR A 350 -2.98 18.19 -10.18
CA THR A 350 -2.26 19.27 -10.89
C THR A 350 -2.63 20.63 -10.32
N GLU A 351 -3.93 20.89 -10.13
CA GLU A 351 -4.42 22.14 -9.55
C GLU A 351 -3.91 22.33 -8.12
N PHE A 352 -3.99 21.33 -7.26
CA PHE A 352 -3.48 21.40 -5.89
C PHE A 352 -1.99 21.75 -5.81
N ASN A 353 -1.18 21.22 -6.73
CA ASN A 353 0.25 21.54 -6.74
C ASN A 353 0.55 22.96 -7.25
N GLN A 354 -0.40 23.63 -7.92
CA GLN A 354 -0.21 24.94 -8.57
C GLN A 354 -0.95 26.08 -7.90
N ASP A 355 -2.07 25.81 -7.23
CA ASP A 355 -2.92 26.82 -6.60
C ASP A 355 -2.59 27.03 -5.11
N GLU A 356 -3.36 27.90 -4.44
CA GLU A 356 -3.21 28.23 -3.02
C GLU A 356 -4.18 27.45 -2.10
N THR A 357 -4.91 26.45 -2.61
CA THR A 357 -5.86 25.67 -1.81
C THR A 357 -5.11 24.94 -0.67
N PRO A 358 -5.46 25.20 0.62
CA PRO A 358 -4.66 24.71 1.74
C PRO A 358 -4.89 23.23 2.07
N VAL A 359 -6.08 22.69 1.78
CA VAL A 359 -6.50 21.36 2.26
C VAL A 359 -6.85 20.44 1.11
N PHE A 360 -6.33 19.22 1.13
CA PHE A 360 -6.75 18.14 0.25
C PHE A 360 -7.21 16.93 1.07
N LEU A 361 -8.50 16.63 1.02
CA LEU A 361 -9.13 15.48 1.68
C LEU A 361 -8.99 14.24 0.78
N ILE A 362 -8.40 13.18 1.27
CA ILE A 362 -8.09 12.01 0.44
C ILE A 362 -8.49 10.73 1.16
N SER A 363 -9.28 9.87 0.51
CA SER A 363 -9.52 8.55 1.07
C SER A 363 -8.23 7.70 1.02
N LEU A 364 -7.92 6.99 2.11
CA LEU A 364 -6.65 6.27 2.26
C LEU A 364 -6.43 5.26 1.12
N LYS A 365 -7.48 4.58 0.66
CA LYS A 365 -7.41 3.66 -0.48
C LYS A 365 -7.11 4.36 -1.80
N ALA A 366 -7.66 5.54 -2.03
CA ALA A 366 -7.42 6.31 -3.26
C ALA A 366 -6.04 7.00 -3.23
N GLY A 367 -5.56 7.41 -2.05
CA GLY A 367 -4.25 8.01 -1.85
C GLY A 367 -3.07 7.06 -2.05
N GLY A 368 -3.29 5.75 -1.94
CA GLY A 368 -2.25 4.72 -2.07
C GLY A 368 -1.67 4.56 -3.48
N THR A 369 -2.18 5.23 -4.52
CA THR A 369 -1.80 4.96 -5.91
C THR A 369 -1.32 6.19 -6.67
N GLY A 370 0.01 6.25 -6.99
CA GLY A 370 0.57 7.06 -8.08
C GLY A 370 0.44 8.60 -7.99
N LEU A 371 -0.02 9.18 -6.88
CA LEU A 371 -0.15 10.63 -6.74
C LEU A 371 1.21 11.29 -6.46
N ASN A 372 1.42 12.50 -6.98
CA ASN A 372 2.53 13.38 -6.64
C ASN A 372 1.98 14.66 -6.02
N LEU A 373 2.16 14.85 -4.70
CA LEU A 373 1.55 15.92 -3.93
C LEU A 373 2.62 16.68 -3.11
N THR A 374 3.74 17.02 -3.76
CA THR A 374 4.90 17.68 -3.14
C THR A 374 4.66 19.15 -2.75
N ALA A 375 3.55 19.74 -3.16
CA ALA A 375 3.16 21.07 -2.68
C ALA A 375 2.69 21.08 -1.22
N ALA A 376 2.25 19.95 -0.68
CA ALA A 376 1.93 19.82 0.73
C ALA A 376 3.20 19.54 1.56
N ASP A 377 3.22 20.00 2.79
CA ASP A 377 4.26 19.72 3.79
C ASP A 377 3.69 19.23 5.13
N ILE A 378 2.35 19.18 5.27
CA ILE A 378 1.66 18.60 6.41
C ILE A 378 0.79 17.43 5.95
N VAL A 379 0.85 16.32 6.68
CA VAL A 379 0.01 15.14 6.48
C VAL A 379 -0.72 14.83 7.78
N ILE A 380 -2.04 14.72 7.71
CA ILE A 380 -2.88 14.33 8.83
C ILE A 380 -3.50 12.97 8.53
N HIS A 381 -3.15 11.95 9.30
CA HIS A 381 -3.87 10.68 9.32
C HIS A 381 -4.97 10.77 10.37
N PHE A 382 -6.20 10.94 9.93
CA PHE A 382 -7.35 11.15 10.80
C PHE A 382 -7.67 9.91 11.66
N ASP A 383 -7.50 8.73 11.09
CA ASP A 383 -7.71 7.45 11.78
C ASP A 383 -6.53 6.49 11.51
N PRO A 384 -6.02 5.77 12.55
CA PRO A 384 -4.98 4.78 12.36
C PRO A 384 -5.52 3.57 11.59
N TRP A 385 -4.69 3.02 10.70
CA TRP A 385 -5.01 1.83 9.91
C TRP A 385 -4.19 0.64 10.37
N TRP A 386 -4.81 -0.54 10.39
CA TRP A 386 -4.14 -1.80 10.79
C TRP A 386 -2.83 -2.06 10.03
N ASN A 387 -2.76 -1.67 8.77
CA ASN A 387 -1.59 -1.79 7.91
C ASN A 387 -0.88 -0.44 7.78
N THR A 388 0.23 -0.30 8.51
CA THR A 388 1.09 0.90 8.48
C THR A 388 1.69 1.17 7.11
N ALA A 389 1.94 0.11 6.29
CA ALA A 389 2.49 0.29 4.96
C ALA A 389 1.60 1.17 4.08
N VAL A 390 0.26 1.05 4.18
CA VAL A 390 -0.69 1.90 3.43
C VAL A 390 -0.63 3.35 3.92
N GLN A 391 -0.47 3.59 5.23
CA GLN A 391 -0.30 4.94 5.78
C GLN A 391 1.03 5.56 5.33
N ASN A 392 2.11 4.80 5.42
CA ASN A 392 3.43 5.23 4.96
C ASN A 392 3.40 5.52 3.46
N GLN A 393 2.75 4.66 2.66
CA GLN A 393 2.55 4.87 1.24
C GLN A 393 1.81 6.18 0.94
N ALA A 394 0.79 6.53 1.73
CA ALA A 394 0.07 7.81 1.60
C ALA A 394 0.97 9.00 1.97
N THR A 395 1.74 8.91 3.06
CA THR A 395 2.70 9.94 3.47
C THR A 395 3.81 10.14 2.42
N ASP A 396 4.28 9.08 1.80
CA ASP A 396 5.32 9.10 0.77
C ASP A 396 4.91 9.81 -0.54
N ARG A 397 3.64 10.19 -0.68
CA ARG A 397 3.18 11.07 -1.77
C ARG A 397 3.65 12.50 -1.60
N VAL A 398 3.93 12.90 -0.36
CA VAL A 398 4.47 14.21 0.02
C VAL A 398 5.98 14.14 0.19
N HIS A 399 6.47 13.17 0.96
CA HIS A 399 7.88 13.00 1.30
C HIS A 399 8.63 12.21 0.23
N ARG A 400 8.98 12.89 -0.87
CA ARG A 400 9.67 12.30 -2.03
C ARG A 400 10.57 13.32 -2.74
N ILE A 401 11.34 12.87 -3.72
CA ILE A 401 12.17 13.75 -4.55
C ILE A 401 11.32 14.90 -5.12
N GLY A 402 11.77 16.13 -4.91
CA GLY A 402 11.07 17.37 -5.25
C GLY A 402 10.44 18.07 -4.04
N GLN A 403 10.41 17.46 -2.86
CA GLN A 403 10.01 18.13 -1.62
C GLN A 403 11.14 19.02 -1.11
N THR A 404 10.84 20.29 -0.84
CA THR A 404 11.79 21.28 -0.33
C THR A 404 11.58 21.63 1.14
N ASN A 405 10.40 21.34 1.67
CA ASN A 405 10.02 21.64 3.05
C ASN A 405 10.12 20.40 3.95
N ARG A 406 10.32 20.62 5.26
CA ARG A 406 10.16 19.53 6.25
C ARG A 406 8.73 19.04 6.23
N VAL A 407 8.54 17.73 6.26
CA VAL A 407 7.21 17.10 6.25
C VAL A 407 6.80 16.76 7.68
N LEU A 408 5.70 17.34 8.12
CA LEU A 408 5.09 17.05 9.42
C LEU A 408 3.94 16.05 9.24
N VAL A 409 3.98 14.94 9.96
CA VAL A 409 2.96 13.91 9.92
C VAL A 409 2.26 13.82 11.27
N TYR A 410 0.99 14.15 11.31
CA TYR A 410 0.15 14.01 12.49
C TYR A 410 -0.73 12.78 12.39
N LYS A 411 -0.69 11.92 13.41
CA LYS A 411 -1.58 10.76 13.55
C LYS A 411 -2.57 11.06 14.66
N LEU A 412 -3.86 11.21 14.33
CA LEU A 412 -4.89 11.50 15.33
C LEU A 412 -5.38 10.19 15.95
N ILE A 413 -5.32 10.10 17.26
CA ILE A 413 -5.62 8.90 18.04
C ILE A 413 -6.63 9.27 19.14
N ALA A 414 -7.75 8.55 19.19
CA ALA A 414 -8.67 8.67 20.30
C ALA A 414 -8.04 8.03 21.55
N GLN A 415 -7.91 8.82 22.63
CA GLN A 415 -7.28 8.40 23.88
C GLN A 415 -8.12 7.35 24.62
N ASN A 416 -7.48 6.38 25.25
CA ASN A 416 -8.13 5.26 25.95
C ASN A 416 -9.11 4.51 25.05
N SER A 417 -8.70 4.15 23.86
CA SER A 417 -9.52 3.48 22.87
C SER A 417 -8.78 2.40 22.09
N ILE A 418 -9.53 1.65 21.32
CA ILE A 418 -8.97 0.64 20.39
C ILE A 418 -7.91 1.23 19.45
N GLU A 419 -7.97 2.51 19.13
CA GLU A 419 -6.99 3.15 18.25
C GLU A 419 -5.59 3.22 18.90
N GLU A 420 -5.53 3.47 20.20
CA GLU A 420 -4.26 3.44 20.96
C GLU A 420 -3.63 2.05 20.95
N ASN A 421 -4.47 1.03 21.12
CA ASN A 421 -4.02 -0.35 21.12
C ASN A 421 -3.61 -0.82 19.70
N ILE A 422 -4.28 -0.31 18.66
CA ILE A 422 -3.87 -0.53 17.25
C ILE A 422 -2.45 0.04 17.04
N VAL A 423 -2.16 1.24 17.51
CA VAL A 423 -0.84 1.88 17.35
C VAL A 423 0.23 1.09 18.10
N LYS A 424 -0.01 0.67 19.34
CA LYS A 424 0.93 -0.20 20.09
C LYS A 424 1.25 -1.50 19.34
N LEU A 425 0.23 -2.15 18.78
CA LEU A 425 0.42 -3.34 17.96
C LEU A 425 1.22 -3.07 16.68
N GLN A 426 1.00 -1.93 16.05
CA GLN A 426 1.77 -1.52 14.89
C GLN A 426 3.26 -1.40 15.23
N GLU A 427 3.59 -0.79 16.38
CA GLU A 427 4.96 -0.61 16.85
C GLU A 427 5.64 -1.95 17.12
N GLN A 428 5.00 -2.87 17.85
CA GLN A 428 5.52 -4.21 18.11
C GLN A 428 5.81 -5.01 16.83
N LYS A 429 4.96 -4.86 15.81
CA LYS A 429 5.13 -5.55 14.53
C LYS A 429 6.19 -4.92 13.65
N ALA A 430 6.38 -3.62 13.74
CA ALA A 430 7.47 -2.92 13.07
C ALA A 430 8.82 -3.47 13.53
N GLU A 431 9.00 -3.69 14.85
CA GLU A 431 10.22 -4.25 15.42
C GLU A 431 10.54 -5.66 14.89
N LEU A 432 9.53 -6.54 14.79
CA LEU A 432 9.72 -7.90 14.29
C LEU A 432 10.06 -7.92 12.78
N ALA A 433 9.44 -7.04 12.00
CA ALA A 433 9.75 -6.92 10.57
C ALA A 433 11.15 -6.36 10.32
N GLU A 434 11.60 -5.43 11.17
CA GLU A 434 12.95 -4.90 11.14
C GLU A 434 13.98 -5.99 11.40
N GLN A 435 13.70 -6.91 12.30
CA GLN A 435 14.55 -8.07 12.56
C GLN A 435 14.65 -9.01 11.34
N ILE A 436 13.59 -9.23 10.58
CA ILE A 436 13.57 -10.18 9.45
C ILE A 436 14.22 -9.61 8.19
N LEU A 437 13.98 -8.35 7.87
CA LEU A 437 14.41 -7.71 6.61
C LEU A 437 15.41 -6.58 6.80
N GLY A 438 15.73 -6.22 8.05
CA GLY A 438 16.46 -4.98 8.36
C GLY A 438 15.58 -3.74 8.23
N GLY A 439 14.29 -3.84 8.49
CA GLY A 439 13.31 -2.73 8.56
C GLY A 439 11.96 -2.99 7.89
N ASP A 440 10.89 -2.65 8.58
CA ASP A 440 9.47 -2.48 8.24
C ASP A 440 8.51 -3.68 8.13
N ASN A 441 7.66 -3.75 9.16
CA ASN A 441 6.26 -4.14 9.25
C ASN A 441 5.79 -5.53 8.80
N ILE A 442 5.69 -6.42 9.76
CA ILE A 442 4.78 -7.58 9.69
C ILE A 442 3.46 -7.17 10.35
N GLY A 443 2.43 -6.94 9.55
CA GLY A 443 1.10 -6.58 10.01
C GLY A 443 0.12 -7.75 9.92
N THR A 444 -0.80 -7.83 10.86
CA THR A 444 -1.81 -8.84 10.99
C THR A 444 -2.90 -8.77 9.95
N PRO A 445 -3.79 -9.77 9.96
CA PRO A 445 -5.15 -9.44 10.32
C PRO A 445 -6.05 -10.51 10.92
N PHE A 446 -5.54 -11.52 11.55
CA PHE A 446 -6.40 -12.40 12.30
C PHE A 446 -5.97 -12.42 13.76
N PHE A 447 -6.70 -11.62 14.56
CA PHE A 447 -6.55 -11.64 16.00
C PHE A 447 -7.12 -12.95 16.54
N SER A 448 -6.43 -13.56 17.50
CA SER A 448 -7.02 -14.53 18.37
C SER A 448 -8.10 -13.86 19.24
N ARG A 449 -8.95 -14.66 19.86
CA ARG A 449 -9.95 -14.16 20.83
C ARG A 449 -9.28 -13.40 21.97
N GLU A 450 -8.14 -13.91 22.46
CA GLU A 450 -7.34 -13.34 23.53
C GLU A 450 -6.77 -11.99 23.13
N GLU A 451 -6.14 -11.88 21.95
CA GLU A 451 -5.64 -10.60 21.42
C GLU A 451 -6.74 -9.55 21.24
N LEU A 452 -7.96 -9.97 20.86
CA LEU A 452 -9.10 -9.05 20.77
C LEU A 452 -9.56 -8.56 22.12
N LEU A 453 -9.54 -9.40 23.15
CA LEU A 453 -9.87 -9.01 24.51
C LEU A 453 -8.83 -8.04 25.08
N GLU A 454 -7.55 -8.22 24.78
CA GLU A 454 -6.48 -7.29 25.13
C GLU A 454 -6.64 -5.93 24.41
N LEU A 455 -7.04 -5.93 23.14
CA LEU A 455 -7.34 -4.71 22.39
C LEU A 455 -8.49 -3.88 22.95
N LEU A 456 -9.37 -4.50 23.73
CA LEU A 456 -10.56 -3.86 24.31
C LEU A 456 -10.37 -3.47 25.79
N GLN A 457 -9.21 -3.73 26.37
CA GLN A 457 -8.80 -3.25 27.69
C GLN A 457 -8.16 -1.87 27.59
#